data_9b303cba28c1b8dc0b489fc3074fd024
#
_entry.id   9b303cba28c1b8dc0b489fc3074fd024
#
_cell.length_a   1.000
_cell.length_b   1.000
_cell.length_c   1.000
_cell.angle_alpha   90.00
_cell.angle_beta   90.00
_cell.angle_gamma   90.00
#
_symmetry.space_group_name_H-M   'P 1'
#
loop_
_entity.id
_entity.type
_entity.pdbx_description
1 polymer ?
#
loop_
_entity_poly.entity_id
_entity_poly.type
_entity_poly.pdbx_seq_one_letter_code
_entity_poly.pdbx_strand_id
1 'polypeptide(L)'
;MNTNLIITDNFYTNPDKVRDWVLKQPFDVSGNYPGKRTQPVHDWVDLKESIQGIVLPAGGNITEWDFDYTTSFQYTTKKDSSWIHADHTTMWAGVCYLTPDAPVSGGTGLFKHKKTGWEKAPRLENGTYDLALMAKHTDKDSRDFDKWDMTAMVGNLYNRLVLYRGDMFHCSLDYFGKGLKDGRLFQTFFFNTDF
;
A
#
# COMPACT_ATOMS: atom_id res chain seq x y z
N MET A 1 -12.73 19.21 1.03
CA MET A 1 -11.30 19.06 0.72
C MET A 1 -11.03 17.56 0.70
N ASN A 2 -10.48 17.01 -0.37
CA ASN A 2 -10.27 15.57 -0.47
C ASN A 2 -8.79 15.24 -0.20
N THR A 3 -8.52 14.49 0.86
CA THR A 3 -7.18 13.99 1.14
C THR A 3 -6.96 12.69 0.39
N ASN A 4 -5.90 12.62 -0.41
CA ASN A 4 -5.55 11.44 -1.20
C ASN A 4 -4.34 10.68 -0.65
N LEU A 5 -3.53 11.32 0.20
CA LEU A 5 -2.27 10.78 0.72
C LEU A 5 -2.03 11.31 2.13
N ILE A 6 -1.69 10.42 3.05
CA ILE A 6 -1.29 10.72 4.43
C ILE A 6 0.04 10.04 4.68
N ILE A 7 0.99 10.76 5.25
CA ILE A 7 2.31 10.25 5.62
C ILE A 7 2.53 10.54 7.10
N THR A 8 2.88 9.52 7.87
CA THR A 8 3.18 9.64 9.30
C THR A 8 4.48 8.92 9.59
N ASP A 9 5.47 9.64 10.09
CA ASP A 9 6.73 9.05 10.56
C ASP A 9 6.59 8.62 12.03
N ASN A 10 7.43 7.67 12.44
CA ASN A 10 7.45 7.12 13.80
C ASN A 10 6.08 6.52 14.22
N PHE A 11 5.45 5.76 13.31
CA PHE A 11 4.13 5.19 13.52
C PHE A 11 4.08 4.25 14.73
N TYR A 12 5.02 3.32 14.84
CA TYR A 12 5.16 2.45 16.02
C TYR A 12 6.04 3.11 17.07
N THR A 13 5.63 3.05 18.33
CA THR A 13 6.47 3.50 19.46
C THR A 13 7.76 2.67 19.58
N ASN A 14 7.71 1.38 19.21
CA ASN A 14 8.86 0.50 19.25
C ASN A 14 8.91 -0.38 17.98
N PRO A 15 9.35 0.18 16.84
CA PRO A 15 9.37 -0.53 15.57
C PRO A 15 10.33 -1.74 15.55
N ASP A 16 11.40 -1.70 16.34
CA ASP A 16 12.35 -2.81 16.43
C ASP A 16 11.71 -4.05 17.04
N LYS A 17 10.90 -3.89 18.09
CA LYS A 17 10.13 -5.02 18.67
C LYS A 17 9.14 -5.59 17.68
N VAL A 18 8.46 -4.73 16.92
CA VAL A 18 7.54 -5.16 15.85
C VAL A 18 8.31 -5.99 14.83
N ARG A 19 9.41 -5.45 14.32
CA ARG A 19 10.25 -6.13 13.34
C ARG A 19 10.81 -7.46 13.87
N ASP A 20 11.35 -7.48 15.08
CA ASP A 20 11.93 -8.69 15.70
C ASP A 20 10.88 -9.81 15.84
N TRP A 21 9.64 -9.44 16.12
CA TRP A 21 8.53 -10.38 16.16
C TRP A 21 8.18 -10.87 14.75
N VAL A 22 8.06 -9.95 13.79
CA VAL A 22 7.71 -10.27 12.39
C VAL A 22 8.72 -11.19 11.74
N LEU A 23 10.01 -11.00 11.98
CA LEU A 23 11.08 -11.85 11.43
C LEU A 23 11.00 -13.32 11.86
N LYS A 24 10.18 -13.65 12.86
CA LYS A 24 9.95 -15.01 13.37
C LYS A 24 8.64 -15.64 12.85
N GLN A 25 7.82 -14.86 12.12
CA GLN A 25 6.52 -15.34 11.63
C GLN A 25 6.67 -16.15 10.33
N PRO A 26 5.76 -17.08 10.05
CA PRO A 26 5.68 -17.74 8.76
C PRO A 26 5.18 -16.76 7.68
N PHE A 27 5.86 -16.76 6.52
CA PHE A 27 5.50 -16.03 5.32
C PHE A 27 5.04 -17.02 4.25
N ASP A 28 3.91 -17.65 4.48
CA ASP A 28 3.38 -18.78 3.71
C ASP A 28 2.10 -18.48 2.94
N VAL A 29 1.58 -17.25 3.05
CA VAL A 29 0.41 -16.80 2.29
C VAL A 29 0.83 -16.39 0.88
N SER A 30 0.11 -16.92 -0.11
CA SER A 30 0.28 -16.59 -1.53
C SER A 30 -0.96 -15.89 -2.07
N GLY A 31 -0.77 -14.94 -3.00
CA GLY A 31 -1.84 -14.19 -3.62
C GLY A 31 -1.37 -13.43 -4.86
N ASN A 32 -2.22 -12.58 -5.41
CA ASN A 32 -1.89 -11.73 -6.56
C ASN A 32 -1.11 -10.47 -6.11
N TYR A 33 0.06 -10.68 -5.52
CA TYR A 33 0.99 -9.63 -5.09
C TYR A 33 2.44 -10.16 -5.16
N PRO A 34 3.44 -9.28 -5.30
CA PRO A 34 4.83 -9.71 -5.31
C PRO A 34 5.31 -10.12 -3.91
N GLY A 35 6.27 -11.05 -3.87
CA GLY A 35 6.92 -11.50 -2.64
C GLY A 35 6.11 -12.48 -1.81
N LYS A 36 6.26 -12.44 -0.49
CA LYS A 36 5.61 -13.35 0.45
C LYS A 36 4.94 -12.57 1.58
N ARG A 37 3.85 -13.12 2.11
CA ARG A 37 3.01 -12.48 3.13
C ARG A 37 2.73 -13.42 4.30
N THR A 38 2.54 -12.85 5.50
CA THR A 38 2.00 -13.57 6.66
C THR A 38 0.48 -13.63 6.62
N GLN A 39 -0.12 -14.44 7.47
CA GLN A 39 -1.53 -14.22 7.83
C GLN A 39 -1.70 -12.84 8.47
N PRO A 40 -2.90 -12.23 8.41
CA PRO A 40 -3.20 -11.01 9.16
C PRO A 40 -2.99 -11.20 10.65
N VAL A 41 -2.55 -10.15 11.35
CA VAL A 41 -2.32 -10.15 12.79
C VAL A 41 -3.36 -9.25 13.45
N HIS A 42 -4.40 -9.85 14.03
CA HIS A 42 -5.52 -9.10 14.58
C HIS A 42 -5.39 -8.76 16.07
N ASP A 43 -4.51 -9.46 16.79
CA ASP A 43 -4.38 -9.36 18.24
C ASP A 43 -3.53 -8.18 18.72
N TRP A 44 -3.08 -7.33 17.81
CA TRP A 44 -2.37 -6.11 18.17
C TRP A 44 -3.41 -5.05 18.53
N VAL A 45 -3.63 -4.94 19.82
CA VAL A 45 -4.49 -3.96 20.44
C VAL A 45 -4.13 -2.55 19.93
N ASP A 46 -5.16 -1.74 19.67
CA ASP A 46 -5.08 -0.32 19.34
C ASP A 46 -4.54 0.04 17.94
N LEU A 47 -4.26 -0.93 17.04
CA LEU A 47 -3.76 -0.60 15.71
C LEU A 47 -4.83 0.10 14.86
N LYS A 48 -6.08 -0.38 14.92
CA LYS A 48 -7.22 0.26 14.24
C LYS A 48 -7.48 1.66 14.80
N GLU A 49 -7.44 1.82 16.13
CA GLU A 49 -7.61 3.09 16.82
C GLU A 49 -6.48 4.08 16.47
N SER A 50 -5.24 3.59 16.39
CA SER A 50 -4.11 4.41 15.96
C SER A 50 -4.28 4.92 14.53
N ILE A 51 -4.68 4.07 13.59
CA ILE A 51 -4.99 4.46 12.21
C ILE A 51 -6.20 5.40 12.19
N GLN A 52 -7.26 5.12 12.96
CA GLN A 52 -8.43 5.99 13.09
C GLN A 52 -8.03 7.41 13.52
N GLY A 53 -7.16 7.55 14.52
CA GLY A 53 -6.69 8.87 14.97
C GLY A 53 -5.94 9.64 13.89
N ILE A 54 -5.20 8.95 13.02
CA ILE A 54 -4.47 9.55 11.89
C ILE A 54 -5.41 9.97 10.76
N VAL A 55 -6.41 9.13 10.45
CA VAL A 55 -7.29 9.31 9.29
C VAL A 55 -8.43 10.28 9.58
N LEU A 56 -8.93 10.33 10.81
CA LEU A 56 -10.11 11.11 11.21
C LEU A 56 -10.12 12.56 10.69
N PRO A 57 -9.02 13.32 10.78
CA PRO A 57 -9.02 14.73 10.31
C PRO A 57 -9.17 14.89 8.80
N ALA A 58 -8.87 13.83 8.02
CA ALA A 58 -8.71 13.92 6.57
C ALA A 58 -9.56 12.91 5.80
N GLY A 59 -10.06 11.86 6.43
CA GLY A 59 -10.74 10.74 5.79
C GLY A 59 -11.99 10.26 6.52
N GLY A 60 -12.34 10.84 7.68
CA GLY A 60 -13.51 10.45 8.47
C GLY A 60 -13.30 9.22 9.34
N ASN A 61 -14.40 8.63 9.79
CA ASN A 61 -14.38 7.46 10.65
C ASN A 61 -14.18 6.18 9.84
N ILE A 62 -13.40 5.25 10.35
CA ILE A 62 -13.25 3.92 9.77
C ILE A 62 -14.56 3.14 9.97
N THR A 63 -15.24 2.86 8.87
CA THR A 63 -16.51 2.13 8.83
C THR A 63 -16.31 0.63 8.63
N GLU A 64 -15.26 0.25 7.91
CA GLU A 64 -14.94 -1.13 7.61
C GLU A 64 -13.42 -1.34 7.66
N TRP A 65 -13.00 -2.42 8.31
CA TRP A 65 -11.62 -2.86 8.41
C TRP A 65 -11.50 -4.20 7.69
N ASP A 66 -10.73 -4.24 6.61
CA ASP A 66 -10.57 -5.48 5.85
C ASP A 66 -9.73 -6.49 6.64
N PHE A 67 -10.39 -7.48 7.22
CA PHE A 67 -9.74 -8.49 8.05
C PHE A 67 -8.92 -9.52 7.27
N ASP A 68 -9.11 -9.64 5.96
CA ASP A 68 -8.40 -10.64 5.16
C ASP A 68 -7.02 -10.17 4.70
N TYR A 69 -6.84 -8.86 4.56
CA TYR A 69 -5.61 -8.29 3.99
C TYR A 69 -4.93 -7.24 4.87
N THR A 70 -5.66 -6.63 5.79
CA THR A 70 -5.12 -5.63 6.71
C THR A 70 -4.30 -6.28 7.81
N THR A 71 -3.24 -5.60 8.23
CA THR A 71 -2.30 -6.04 9.27
C THR A 71 -1.38 -7.19 8.90
N SER A 72 -1.46 -7.71 7.66
CA SER A 72 -0.48 -8.67 7.17
C SER A 72 0.90 -8.01 7.01
N PHE A 73 1.95 -8.78 7.25
CA PHE A 73 3.31 -8.36 6.90
C PHE A 73 3.71 -8.99 5.58
N GLN A 74 4.34 -8.21 4.73
CA GLN A 74 4.81 -8.66 3.42
C GLN A 74 6.26 -8.25 3.22
N TYR A 75 7.05 -9.11 2.59
CA TYR A 75 8.36 -8.71 2.09
C TYR A 75 8.53 -9.04 0.62
N THR A 76 9.30 -8.20 -0.04
CA THR A 76 9.75 -8.36 -1.41
C THR A 76 11.26 -8.23 -1.50
N THR A 77 11.86 -8.76 -2.55
CA THR A 77 13.30 -8.77 -2.79
C THR A 77 13.61 -8.25 -4.19
N LYS A 78 14.88 -8.07 -4.52
CA LYS A 78 15.31 -7.66 -5.87
C LYS A 78 14.92 -8.62 -7.00
N LYS A 79 14.35 -9.80 -6.68
CA LYS A 79 13.84 -10.77 -7.67
C LYS A 79 12.37 -10.52 -8.01
N ASP A 80 11.68 -9.74 -7.19
CA ASP A 80 10.28 -9.44 -7.38
C ASP A 80 10.12 -8.23 -8.30
N SER A 81 8.94 -8.08 -8.87
CA SER A 81 8.54 -6.92 -9.66
C SER A 81 7.08 -6.59 -9.40
N SER A 82 6.74 -5.31 -9.52
CA SER A 82 5.37 -4.84 -9.39
C SER A 82 4.83 -4.34 -10.73
N TRP A 83 3.60 -3.90 -10.70
CA TRP A 83 2.93 -3.21 -11.78
C TRP A 83 2.12 -2.06 -11.20
N ILE A 84 1.85 -1.05 -12.01
CA ILE A 84 0.98 0.06 -11.63
C ILE A 84 -0.46 -0.44 -11.71
N HIS A 85 -1.21 -0.27 -10.60
CA HIS A 85 -2.60 -0.70 -10.44
C HIS A 85 -3.36 0.26 -9.54
N ALA A 86 -4.66 0.10 -9.48
CA ALA A 86 -5.53 0.71 -8.48
C ALA A 86 -6.27 -0.38 -7.72
N ASP A 87 -6.40 -0.22 -6.41
CA ASP A 87 -7.27 -1.04 -5.59
C ASP A 87 -8.72 -0.56 -5.74
N HIS A 88 -9.66 -1.50 -5.76
CA HIS A 88 -11.06 -1.17 -5.96
C HIS A 88 -11.99 -1.79 -4.88
N THR A 89 -11.39 -2.46 -3.91
CA THR A 89 -12.14 -3.13 -2.83
C THR A 89 -12.26 -2.26 -1.59
N THR A 90 -11.28 -1.39 -1.34
CA THR A 90 -11.26 -0.49 -0.18
C THR A 90 -10.98 0.95 -0.58
N MET A 91 -11.47 1.90 0.20
CA MET A 91 -11.27 3.33 -0.04
C MET A 91 -9.83 3.76 0.26
N TRP A 92 -9.22 3.13 1.25
CA TRP A 92 -7.85 3.39 1.67
C TRP A 92 -7.01 2.13 1.58
N ALA A 93 -5.82 2.30 1.06
CA ALA A 93 -4.75 1.32 1.10
C ALA A 93 -3.52 1.95 1.74
N GLY A 94 -2.65 1.13 2.32
CA GLY A 94 -1.44 1.69 2.91
C GLY A 94 -0.42 0.67 3.33
N VAL A 95 0.76 1.19 3.65
CA VAL A 95 1.89 0.39 4.11
C VAL A 95 2.64 1.10 5.24
N CYS A 96 3.15 0.34 6.21
CA CYS A 96 4.16 0.80 7.16
C CYS A 96 5.48 0.10 6.87
N TYR A 97 6.53 0.85 6.52
CA TYR A 97 7.84 0.29 6.18
C TYR A 97 8.62 -0.15 7.43
N LEU A 98 9.19 -1.37 7.36
CA LEU A 98 9.86 -2.00 8.50
C LEU A 98 11.27 -2.54 8.16
N THR A 99 11.92 -2.06 7.12
CA THR A 99 13.33 -2.37 6.85
C THR A 99 14.19 -1.18 7.26
N PRO A 100 15.06 -1.31 8.29
CA PRO A 100 16.06 -0.30 8.60
C PRO A 100 17.00 -0.06 7.41
N ASP A 101 17.49 1.16 7.26
CA ASP A 101 18.47 1.54 6.23
C ASP A 101 18.07 1.17 4.79
N ALA A 102 16.75 1.08 4.55
CA ALA A 102 16.21 0.79 3.22
C ALA A 102 16.58 1.90 2.22
N PRO A 103 16.84 1.56 0.94
CA PRO A 103 16.92 2.58 -0.09
C PRO A 103 15.63 3.42 -0.13
N VAL A 104 15.77 4.75 -0.04
CA VAL A 104 14.62 5.68 -0.08
C VAL A 104 13.78 5.46 -1.36
N SER A 105 14.43 5.11 -2.47
CA SER A 105 13.79 4.78 -3.74
C SER A 105 12.87 3.55 -3.70
N GLY A 106 13.03 2.66 -2.72
CA GLY A 106 12.18 1.48 -2.52
C GLY A 106 10.80 1.79 -1.88
N GLY A 107 10.28 2.96 -2.10
CA GLY A 107 9.03 3.46 -1.53
C GLY A 107 7.77 3.10 -2.31
N THR A 108 6.81 4.05 -2.34
CA THR A 108 5.53 3.94 -3.06
C THR A 108 5.38 5.10 -4.02
N GLY A 109 5.05 4.80 -5.29
CA GLY A 109 4.74 5.80 -6.31
C GLY A 109 3.24 5.91 -6.56
N LEU A 110 2.76 7.13 -6.83
CA LEU A 110 1.43 7.43 -7.35
C LEU A 110 1.57 7.91 -8.80
N PHE A 111 0.63 7.54 -9.66
CA PHE A 111 0.79 7.69 -11.09
C PHE A 111 -0.45 8.23 -11.79
N LYS A 112 -0.21 8.89 -12.92
CA LYS A 112 -1.21 9.30 -13.89
C LYS A 112 -0.95 8.60 -15.21
N HIS A 113 -1.95 7.93 -15.76
CA HIS A 113 -1.83 7.27 -17.06
C HIS A 113 -1.82 8.30 -18.18
N LYS A 114 -0.74 8.39 -18.95
CA LYS A 114 -0.53 9.44 -19.97
C LYS A 114 -1.62 9.46 -21.04
N LYS A 115 -2.04 8.29 -21.51
CA LYS A 115 -3.00 8.17 -22.60
C LYS A 115 -4.42 8.58 -22.21
N THR A 116 -4.89 8.22 -21.00
CA THR A 116 -6.25 8.50 -20.57
C THR A 116 -6.35 9.75 -19.69
N GLY A 117 -5.24 10.20 -19.11
CA GLY A 117 -5.21 11.25 -18.11
C GLY A 117 -5.71 10.81 -16.73
N TRP A 118 -5.97 9.52 -16.52
CA TRP A 118 -6.50 9.02 -15.26
C TRP A 118 -5.43 8.94 -14.18
N GLU A 119 -5.75 9.48 -13.03
CA GLU A 119 -4.99 9.32 -11.77
C GLU A 119 -5.64 8.28 -10.86
N LYS A 120 -6.92 7.96 -11.12
CA LYS A 120 -7.75 7.02 -10.36
C LYS A 120 -8.49 6.07 -11.30
N ALA A 121 -8.89 4.94 -10.75
CA ALA A 121 -9.77 4.00 -11.43
C ALA A 121 -11.04 4.70 -11.92
N PRO A 122 -11.46 4.53 -13.18
CA PRO A 122 -12.66 5.14 -13.72
C PRO A 122 -13.91 4.58 -13.04
N ARG A 123 -14.97 5.40 -12.98
CA ARG A 123 -16.27 5.03 -12.41
C ARG A 123 -17.39 5.16 -13.42
N LEU A 124 -18.38 4.29 -13.27
CA LEU A 124 -19.66 4.39 -13.96
C LEU A 124 -20.52 5.53 -13.35
N GLU A 125 -21.59 5.92 -14.02
CA GLU A 125 -22.51 6.96 -13.54
C GLU A 125 -23.13 6.65 -12.17
N ASN A 126 -23.29 5.37 -11.83
CA ASN A 126 -23.78 4.93 -10.53
C ASN A 126 -22.73 4.96 -9.42
N GLY A 127 -21.49 5.41 -9.71
CA GLY A 127 -20.39 5.52 -8.77
C GLY A 127 -19.55 4.26 -8.56
N THR A 128 -19.93 3.10 -9.12
CA THR A 128 -19.11 1.88 -9.05
C THR A 128 -17.92 1.97 -10.00
N TYR A 129 -16.87 1.20 -9.75
CA TYR A 129 -15.69 1.18 -10.62
C TYR A 129 -15.98 0.50 -11.95
N ASP A 130 -15.57 1.12 -13.05
CA ASP A 130 -15.59 0.52 -14.39
C ASP A 130 -14.29 -0.28 -14.63
N LEU A 131 -14.24 -1.48 -14.04
CA LEU A 131 -13.08 -2.35 -14.13
C LEU A 131 -12.79 -2.81 -15.56
N ALA A 132 -13.82 -2.98 -16.40
CA ALA A 132 -13.65 -3.40 -17.79
C ALA A 132 -12.98 -2.28 -18.60
N LEU A 133 -13.41 -1.03 -18.42
CA LEU A 133 -12.82 0.13 -19.08
C LEU A 133 -11.39 0.37 -18.56
N MET A 134 -11.17 0.24 -17.25
CA MET A 134 -9.84 0.34 -16.66
C MET A 134 -8.90 -0.67 -17.29
N ALA A 135 -9.22 -1.96 -17.22
CA ALA A 135 -8.40 -3.04 -17.77
C ALA A 135 -8.09 -2.85 -19.26
N LYS A 136 -9.10 -2.49 -20.06
CA LYS A 136 -8.93 -2.21 -21.50
C LYS A 136 -7.84 -1.18 -21.80
N HIS A 137 -7.68 -0.19 -20.94
CA HIS A 137 -6.77 0.93 -21.20
C HIS A 137 -5.44 0.83 -20.44
N THR A 138 -5.40 0.19 -19.28
CA THR A 138 -4.24 0.23 -18.40
C THR A 138 -3.49 -1.09 -18.23
N ASP A 139 -4.13 -2.25 -18.39
CA ASP A 139 -3.50 -3.54 -18.09
C ASP A 139 -2.22 -3.78 -18.87
N LYS A 140 -2.24 -3.54 -20.19
CA LYS A 140 -1.06 -3.72 -21.06
C LYS A 140 0.06 -2.71 -20.78
N ASP A 141 -0.30 -1.56 -20.23
CA ASP A 141 0.61 -0.46 -19.92
C ASP A 141 1.11 -0.53 -18.47
N SER A 142 0.53 -1.40 -17.63
CA SER A 142 0.77 -1.47 -16.18
C SER A 142 2.23 -1.72 -15.76
N ARG A 143 3.02 -2.36 -16.63
CA ARG A 143 4.45 -2.65 -16.40
C ARG A 143 5.39 -1.75 -17.22
N ASP A 144 4.85 -0.89 -18.08
CA ASP A 144 5.61 0.06 -18.90
C ASP A 144 5.52 1.45 -18.26
N PHE A 145 6.48 1.78 -17.41
CA PHE A 145 6.52 3.05 -16.67
C PHE A 145 6.57 4.27 -17.61
N ASP A 146 7.01 4.12 -18.85
CA ASP A 146 7.01 5.20 -19.85
C ASP A 146 5.59 5.64 -20.25
N LYS A 147 4.57 4.83 -19.96
CA LYS A 147 3.15 5.16 -20.18
C LYS A 147 2.53 5.97 -19.05
N TRP A 148 3.26 6.25 -18.02
CA TRP A 148 2.78 6.89 -16.80
C TRP A 148 3.62 8.09 -16.42
N ASP A 149 2.98 9.12 -15.88
CA ASP A 149 3.62 10.21 -15.15
C ASP A 149 3.57 9.91 -13.67
N MET A 150 4.70 9.91 -12.99
CA MET A 150 4.73 9.81 -11.53
C MET A 150 4.29 11.14 -10.93
N THR A 151 3.16 11.15 -10.23
CA THR A 151 2.58 12.37 -9.62
C THR A 151 3.03 12.58 -8.19
N ALA A 152 3.43 11.51 -7.50
CA ALA A 152 4.04 11.57 -6.18
C ALA A 152 4.93 10.35 -5.94
N MET A 153 5.99 10.55 -5.15
CA MET A 153 6.84 9.49 -4.62
C MET A 153 6.96 9.65 -3.10
N VAL A 154 6.63 8.60 -2.36
CA VAL A 154 6.86 8.52 -0.92
C VAL A 154 8.02 7.59 -0.65
N GLY A 155 9.11 8.14 -0.11
CA GLY A 155 10.32 7.38 0.17
C GLY A 155 10.12 6.32 1.27
N ASN A 156 10.80 5.17 1.11
CA ASN A 156 10.87 4.14 2.12
C ASN A 156 11.75 4.60 3.27
N LEU A 157 11.13 5.01 4.37
CA LEU A 157 11.82 5.29 5.63
C LEU A 157 11.31 4.33 6.70
N TYR A 158 12.22 3.83 7.50
CA TYR A 158 11.90 2.91 8.59
C TYR A 158 10.84 3.50 9.53
N ASN A 159 9.78 2.74 9.84
CA ASN A 159 8.66 3.14 10.68
C ASN A 159 7.81 4.30 10.11
N ARG A 160 7.81 4.47 8.78
CA ARG A 160 6.91 5.38 8.08
C ARG A 160 5.64 4.66 7.66
N LEU A 161 4.49 5.19 8.09
CA LEU A 161 3.18 4.83 7.57
C LEU A 161 2.84 5.71 6.38
N VAL A 162 2.36 5.10 5.32
CA VAL A 162 1.83 5.76 4.12
C VAL A 162 0.43 5.23 3.88
N LEU A 163 -0.58 6.11 3.90
CA LEU A 163 -1.95 5.78 3.54
C LEU A 163 -2.34 6.60 2.31
N TYR A 164 -2.97 5.96 1.33
CA TYR A 164 -3.44 6.61 0.11
C TYR A 164 -4.81 6.09 -0.30
N ARG A 165 -5.55 6.86 -1.10
CA ARG A 165 -6.83 6.40 -1.64
C ARG A 165 -6.58 5.20 -2.54
N GLY A 166 -7.22 4.07 -2.24
CA GLY A 166 -7.00 2.80 -2.93
C GLY A 166 -7.25 2.89 -4.44
N ASP A 167 -8.20 3.72 -4.85
CA ASP A 167 -8.53 3.94 -6.26
C ASP A 167 -7.47 4.72 -7.07
N MET A 168 -6.45 5.29 -6.43
CA MET A 168 -5.34 5.93 -7.15
C MET A 168 -4.42 4.88 -7.78
N PHE A 169 -3.93 5.16 -8.99
CA PHE A 169 -2.91 4.30 -9.59
C PHE A 169 -1.60 4.41 -8.82
N HIS A 170 -1.13 3.27 -8.35
CA HIS A 170 0.06 3.18 -7.50
C HIS A 170 0.85 1.90 -7.73
N CYS A 171 2.08 1.89 -7.27
CA CYS A 171 2.87 0.67 -7.11
C CYS A 171 4.01 0.85 -6.10
N SER A 172 4.56 -0.28 -5.66
CA SER A 172 5.87 -0.30 -5.02
C SER A 172 6.94 0.06 -6.05
N LEU A 173 7.87 0.91 -5.64
CA LEU A 173 9.03 1.28 -6.46
C LEU A 173 10.18 0.28 -6.25
N ASP A 174 11.41 0.70 -6.43
CA ASP A 174 12.59 -0.17 -6.41
C ASP A 174 12.56 -1.31 -5.39
N TYR A 175 12.87 -2.49 -5.88
CA TYR A 175 12.98 -3.70 -5.07
C TYR A 175 14.44 -3.97 -4.70
N PHE A 176 14.68 -4.34 -3.46
CA PHE A 176 16.02 -4.52 -2.92
C PHE A 176 16.14 -5.74 -2.02
N GLY A 177 17.37 -6.06 -1.59
CA GLY A 177 17.66 -7.16 -0.70
C GLY A 177 17.54 -8.54 -1.36
N LYS A 178 17.82 -9.57 -0.58
CA LYS A 178 17.85 -10.97 -1.03
C LYS A 178 16.86 -11.87 -0.29
N GLY A 179 16.35 -11.42 0.84
CA GLY A 179 15.44 -12.19 1.69
C GLY A 179 14.70 -11.34 2.71
N LEU A 180 14.06 -11.99 3.69
CA LEU A 180 13.21 -11.34 4.68
C LEU A 180 13.95 -10.28 5.52
N LYS A 181 15.24 -10.51 5.83
CA LYS A 181 15.99 -9.62 6.71
C LYS A 181 16.46 -8.33 6.05
N ASP A 182 16.73 -8.37 4.76
CA ASP A 182 17.34 -7.28 4.00
C ASP A 182 16.49 -6.82 2.81
N GLY A 183 15.35 -7.46 2.58
CA GLY A 183 14.35 -7.06 1.58
C GLY A 183 13.42 -5.95 2.07
N ARG A 184 12.53 -5.53 1.19
CA ARG A 184 11.50 -4.52 1.49
C ARG A 184 10.41 -5.16 2.34
N LEU A 185 10.52 -5.06 3.67
CA LEU A 185 9.53 -5.51 4.64
C LEU A 185 8.58 -4.37 4.97
N PHE A 186 7.27 -4.66 4.98
CA PHE A 186 6.23 -3.69 5.33
C PHE A 186 4.98 -4.40 5.86
N GLN A 187 4.15 -3.66 6.58
CA GLN A 187 2.81 -4.07 6.98
C GLN A 187 1.77 -3.43 6.07
N THR A 188 0.69 -4.12 5.77
CA THR A 188 -0.38 -3.65 4.88
C THR A 188 -1.61 -3.20 5.66
N PHE A 189 -2.33 -2.19 5.11
CA PHE A 189 -3.58 -1.65 5.66
C PHE A 189 -4.58 -1.43 4.54
N PHE A 190 -5.83 -1.90 4.74
CA PHE A 190 -6.94 -1.74 3.82
C PHE A 190 -8.23 -1.49 4.61
N PHE A 191 -8.92 -0.40 4.35
CA PHE A 191 -10.12 -0.04 5.09
C PHE A 191 -10.99 0.98 4.36
N ASN A 192 -12.25 1.10 4.80
CA ASN A 192 -13.20 2.11 4.33
C ASN A 192 -13.45 3.15 5.40
N THR A 193 -13.82 4.36 4.97
CA THR A 193 -14.23 5.46 5.83
C THR A 193 -15.59 6.00 5.40
N ASP A 194 -16.21 6.83 6.25
CA ASP A 194 -17.53 7.42 5.97
C ASP A 194 -17.47 8.61 4.99
N PHE A 195 -16.28 9.07 4.59
CA PHE A 195 -16.09 9.98 3.45
C PHE A 195 -14.67 10.04 2.90
#